data_ce2e67f404d84876a710dac0d56afc37
#
_entry.id   ce2e67f404d84876a710dac0d56afc37
#
_cell.length_a   1.000
_cell.length_b   1.000
_cell.length_c   1.000
_cell.angle_alpha   90.00
_cell.angle_beta   90.00
_cell.angle_gamma   90.00
#
_symmetry.space_group_name_H-M   'P 1'
#
loop_
_entity.id
_entity.type
_entity.pdbx_description
1 polymer ?
#
loop_
_entity_poly.entity_id
_entity_poly.type
_entity_poly.pdbx_seq_one_letter_code
_entity_poly.pdbx_strand_id
1 'polypeptide(L)'
;KIFPIALKDVIQPTRQEVFFFGTPYGNTDYFEQKTPVWTDFGEKLWYGIPGAEWRGFKVADDTRGVDFDPTTGDRTPSKRGIESARKYLGKRFPGMKNAPLLEARVCQYENSLDGNYIVDRHPNAENVWVLGGGSGHGFKLGPGLGEFIADRVSEKKDVDPFFALSRFNNDAKKKTQFNQ
;
A
#
# COMPACT_ATOMS: atom_id res chain seq x y z
N LYS A 1 2.01 -1.27 -21.16
CA LYS A 1 0.70 -0.66 -20.84
C LYS A 1 -0.35 -1.30 -21.75
N ILE A 2 -1.20 -2.17 -21.21
CA ILE A 2 -2.18 -2.92 -22.02
C ILE A 2 -3.36 -2.01 -22.39
N PHE A 3 -3.85 -1.19 -21.46
CA PHE A 3 -4.96 -0.26 -21.69
C PHE A 3 -4.69 1.10 -21.03
N PRO A 4 -3.82 1.96 -21.62
CA PRO A 4 -3.34 3.15 -20.93
C PRO A 4 -4.38 4.26 -20.77
N ILE A 5 -5.42 4.30 -21.62
CA ILE A 5 -6.33 5.45 -21.71
C ILE A 5 -7.39 5.40 -20.60
N ALA A 6 -7.93 4.23 -20.27
CA ALA A 6 -9.05 4.12 -19.34
C ALA A 6 -8.70 4.46 -17.87
N LEU A 7 -7.43 4.32 -17.48
CA LEU A 7 -6.99 4.45 -16.08
C LEU A 7 -6.00 5.59 -15.84
N LYS A 8 -5.55 6.28 -16.89
CA LYS A 8 -4.46 7.27 -16.83
C LYS A 8 -4.72 8.37 -15.79
N ASP A 9 -5.95 8.82 -15.69
CA ASP A 9 -6.33 9.96 -14.85
C ASP A 9 -6.95 9.53 -13.52
N VAL A 10 -7.18 8.24 -13.33
CA VAL A 10 -7.85 7.72 -12.12
C VAL A 10 -6.94 6.85 -11.23
N ILE A 11 -5.81 6.40 -11.76
CA ILE A 11 -4.79 5.65 -11.03
C ILE A 11 -3.48 6.43 -11.00
N GLN A 12 -2.99 6.69 -9.82
CA GLN A 12 -1.73 7.37 -9.57
C GLN A 12 -0.77 6.45 -8.81
N PRO A 13 0.20 5.83 -9.48
CA PRO A 13 1.22 5.06 -8.79
C PRO A 13 2.12 5.98 -7.94
N THR A 14 2.41 5.55 -6.72
CA THR A 14 3.33 6.28 -5.83
C THR A 14 4.42 5.38 -5.30
N ARG A 15 5.59 5.98 -5.06
CA ARG A 15 6.76 5.31 -4.50
C ARG A 15 6.60 5.19 -2.98
N GLN A 16 6.71 3.97 -2.48
CA GLN A 16 6.69 3.66 -1.06
C GLN A 16 7.97 2.97 -0.64
N GLU A 17 8.34 3.08 0.63
CA GLU A 17 9.54 2.43 1.14
C GLU A 17 9.21 1.61 2.38
N VAL A 18 9.78 0.42 2.46
CA VAL A 18 9.67 -0.47 3.62
C VAL A 18 11.05 -0.85 4.11
N PHE A 19 11.20 -0.96 5.43
CA PHE A 19 12.45 -1.21 6.10
C PHE A 19 12.31 -2.35 7.09
N PHE A 20 13.33 -3.20 7.17
CA PHE A 20 13.39 -4.30 8.12
C PHE A 20 14.62 -4.12 9.00
N PHE A 21 14.42 -4.12 10.30
CA PHE A 21 15.47 -3.94 11.28
C PHE A 21 15.66 -5.21 12.11
N GLY A 22 16.92 -5.53 12.43
CA GLY A 22 17.23 -6.64 13.32
C GLY A 22 16.72 -6.39 14.73
N THR A 23 16.10 -7.38 15.32
CA THR A 23 15.68 -7.31 16.72
C THR A 23 16.89 -7.46 17.65
N PRO A 24 16.90 -6.80 18.81
CA PRO A 24 18.00 -6.96 19.78
C PRO A 24 18.18 -8.42 20.20
N TYR A 25 19.43 -8.86 20.23
CA TYR A 25 19.75 -10.22 20.64
C TYR A 25 19.23 -10.57 22.03
N GLY A 26 18.61 -11.73 22.16
CA GLY A 26 18.03 -12.20 23.42
C GLY A 26 16.73 -11.51 23.84
N ASN A 27 16.27 -10.48 23.16
CA ASN A 27 15.01 -9.82 23.44
C ASN A 27 13.91 -10.28 22.50
N THR A 28 12.93 -11.00 23.03
CA THR A 28 11.78 -11.53 22.28
C THR A 28 10.57 -10.59 22.25
N ASP A 29 10.65 -9.42 22.88
CA ASP A 29 9.52 -8.49 23.00
C ASP A 29 9.09 -7.93 21.64
N TYR A 30 10.01 -7.91 20.65
CA TYR A 30 9.77 -7.41 19.31
C TYR A 30 9.39 -8.50 18.29
N PHE A 31 9.11 -9.71 18.76
CA PHE A 31 8.67 -10.82 17.92
C PHE A 31 7.16 -11.00 17.96
N GLU A 32 6.64 -11.69 16.94
CA GLU A 32 5.20 -11.92 16.73
C GLU A 32 4.48 -12.62 17.89
N GLN A 33 5.22 -13.34 18.76
CA GLN A 33 4.65 -13.99 19.94
C GLN A 33 4.26 -12.98 21.05
N LYS A 34 4.84 -11.76 21.03
CA LYS A 34 4.62 -10.75 22.06
C LYS A 34 4.11 -9.42 21.54
N THR A 35 4.52 -9.04 20.34
CA THR A 35 4.10 -7.78 19.72
C THR A 35 3.16 -8.08 18.56
N PRO A 36 1.94 -7.54 18.55
CA PRO A 36 1.04 -7.66 17.40
C PRO A 36 1.50 -6.79 16.22
N VAL A 37 0.90 -6.97 15.06
CA VAL A 37 0.94 -5.98 13.98
C VAL A 37 0.36 -4.67 14.50
N TRP A 38 0.98 -3.56 14.19
CA TRP A 38 0.62 -2.26 14.76
C TRP A 38 0.52 -1.17 13.69
N THR A 39 -0.30 -0.17 13.98
CA THR A 39 -0.40 1.09 13.23
C THR A 39 -0.35 2.25 14.22
N ASP A 40 0.32 3.33 13.84
CA ASP A 40 0.45 4.56 14.62
C ASP A 40 -0.06 5.74 13.79
N PHE A 41 -1.24 6.24 14.18
CA PHE A 41 -1.92 7.34 13.53
C PHE A 41 -1.48 8.66 14.16
N GLY A 42 -0.66 9.45 13.46
CA GLY A 42 -0.14 10.74 13.90
C GLY A 42 0.02 11.70 12.72
N GLU A 43 1.05 12.55 12.76
CA GLU A 43 1.43 13.42 11.62
C GLU A 43 1.69 12.60 10.34
N LYS A 44 2.11 11.37 10.52
CA LYS A 44 2.29 10.35 9.49
C LYS A 44 1.66 9.07 9.96
N LEU A 45 1.25 8.25 9.03
CA LEU A 45 0.87 6.89 9.34
C LEU A 45 2.08 5.97 9.29
N TRP A 46 2.50 5.54 10.43
CA TRP A 46 3.48 4.46 10.55
C TRP A 46 2.78 3.14 10.81
N TYR A 47 3.27 2.09 10.20
CA TYR A 47 2.85 0.74 10.51
C TYR A 47 4.03 -0.22 10.55
N GLY A 48 3.85 -1.33 11.21
CA GLY A 48 4.87 -2.35 11.25
C GLY A 48 4.35 -3.74 11.54
N ILE A 49 5.23 -4.68 11.26
CA ILE A 49 5.04 -6.10 11.53
C ILE A 49 6.19 -6.52 12.42
N PRO A 50 5.92 -7.19 13.57
CA PRO A 50 6.97 -7.66 14.46
C PRO A 50 7.91 -8.64 13.75
N GLY A 51 9.04 -8.89 14.35
CA GLY A 51 10.00 -9.87 13.86
C GLY A 51 9.38 -11.27 13.79
N ALA A 52 9.48 -11.87 12.62
CA ALA A 52 9.10 -13.25 12.39
C ALA A 52 10.30 -13.98 11.79
N GLU A 53 10.65 -15.13 12.33
CA GLU A 53 11.79 -15.92 11.88
C GLU A 53 13.08 -15.06 11.79
N TRP A 54 13.69 -15.01 10.62
CA TRP A 54 14.91 -14.25 10.33
C TRP A 54 14.67 -12.87 9.67
N ARG A 55 13.43 -12.52 9.38
CA ARG A 55 13.11 -11.38 8.51
C ARG A 55 13.27 -10.01 9.18
N GLY A 56 13.25 -9.98 10.51
CA GLY A 56 13.39 -8.74 11.28
C GLY A 56 12.09 -7.96 11.43
N PHE A 57 12.17 -6.86 12.16
CA PHE A 57 11.06 -5.98 12.52
C PHE A 57 10.79 -4.99 11.37
N LYS A 58 9.62 -5.12 10.74
CA LYS A 58 9.23 -4.26 9.62
C LYS A 58 8.70 -2.92 10.13
N VAL A 59 9.11 -1.84 9.46
CA VAL A 59 8.58 -0.48 9.66
C VAL A 59 8.38 0.19 8.30
N ALA A 60 7.27 0.85 8.13
CA ALA A 60 6.99 1.64 6.93
C ALA A 60 6.12 2.86 7.24
N ASP A 61 6.33 3.92 6.48
CA ASP A 61 5.46 5.10 6.41
C ASP A 61 4.41 4.84 5.31
N ASP A 62 3.13 4.77 5.69
CA ASP A 62 2.02 4.52 4.77
C ASP A 62 1.48 5.80 4.11
N THR A 63 2.03 6.95 4.48
CA THR A 63 1.69 8.22 3.83
C THR A 63 1.99 8.11 2.33
N ARG A 64 1.06 8.59 1.49
CA ARG A 64 1.24 8.56 0.03
C ARG A 64 2.55 9.23 -0.37
N GLY A 65 3.40 8.46 -1.02
CA GLY A 65 4.70 8.92 -1.52
C GLY A 65 4.59 9.77 -2.79
N VAL A 66 5.75 10.10 -3.36
CA VAL A 66 5.83 10.82 -4.64
C VAL A 66 5.37 9.96 -5.80
N ASP A 67 4.97 10.61 -6.89
CA ASP A 67 4.62 9.92 -8.12
C ASP A 67 5.76 9.00 -8.58
N PHE A 68 5.40 7.83 -9.06
CA PHE A 68 6.36 6.79 -9.40
C PHE A 68 5.98 6.05 -10.68
N ASP A 69 6.91 5.96 -11.61
CA ASP A 69 6.75 5.08 -12.77
C ASP A 69 7.08 3.63 -12.35
N PRO A 70 6.12 2.71 -12.34
CA PRO A 70 6.36 1.33 -11.91
C PRO A 70 7.34 0.56 -12.82
N THR A 71 7.54 1.03 -14.06
CA THR A 71 8.40 0.36 -15.06
C THR A 71 9.84 0.86 -15.01
N THR A 72 10.03 2.17 -14.90
CA THR A 72 11.34 2.82 -15.04
C THR A 72 11.82 3.53 -13.77
N GLY A 73 10.97 3.66 -12.75
CA GLY A 73 11.27 4.37 -11.52
C GLY A 73 12.42 3.76 -10.74
N ASP A 74 13.25 4.62 -10.13
CA ASP A 74 14.37 4.19 -9.30
C ASP A 74 13.89 3.43 -8.05
N ARG A 75 14.39 2.21 -7.90
CA ARG A 75 14.09 1.32 -6.76
C ARG A 75 15.20 1.29 -5.71
N THR A 76 16.08 2.28 -5.71
CA THR A 76 17.09 2.45 -4.68
C THR A 76 16.45 3.08 -3.43
N PRO A 77 16.48 2.43 -2.26
CA PRO A 77 15.96 3.01 -1.02
C PRO A 77 16.64 4.33 -0.68
N SER A 78 15.86 5.32 -0.26
CA SER A 78 16.38 6.65 0.02
C SER A 78 17.05 6.72 1.40
N LYS A 79 18.15 7.46 1.50
CA LYS A 79 18.81 7.76 2.79
C LYS A 79 17.81 8.43 3.75
N ARG A 80 17.02 9.39 3.25
CA ARG A 80 15.98 10.08 4.03
C ARG A 80 14.93 9.13 4.60
N GLY A 81 14.48 8.13 3.82
CA GLY A 81 13.54 7.12 4.29
C GLY A 81 14.12 6.28 5.42
N ILE A 82 15.36 5.81 5.26
CA ILE A 82 16.08 5.03 6.28
C ILE A 82 16.23 5.85 7.57
N GLU A 83 16.66 7.10 7.48
CA GLU A 83 16.83 8.00 8.63
C GLU A 83 15.50 8.29 9.33
N SER A 84 14.43 8.52 8.56
CA SER A 84 13.07 8.73 9.10
C SER A 84 12.56 7.51 9.86
N ALA A 85 12.75 6.30 9.30
CA ALA A 85 12.38 5.05 9.96
C ALA A 85 13.17 4.82 11.24
N ARG A 86 14.49 5.09 11.25
CA ARG A 86 15.33 5.01 12.46
C ARG A 86 14.88 5.99 13.54
N LYS A 87 14.58 7.23 13.17
CA LYS A 87 14.09 8.24 14.11
C LYS A 87 12.75 7.80 14.72
N TYR A 88 11.85 7.26 13.90
CA TYR A 88 10.58 6.74 14.38
C TYR A 88 10.78 5.57 15.35
N LEU A 89 11.61 4.57 14.99
CA LEU A 89 11.94 3.45 15.88
C LEU A 89 12.50 3.93 17.20
N GLY A 90 13.46 4.85 17.19
CA GLY A 90 14.07 5.37 18.42
C GLY A 90 13.07 6.06 19.34
N LYS A 91 11.99 6.65 18.78
CA LYS A 91 10.93 7.30 19.55
C LYS A 91 9.92 6.30 20.11
N ARG A 92 9.44 5.36 19.29
CA ARG A 92 8.32 4.47 19.64
C ARG A 92 8.75 3.13 20.21
N PHE A 93 9.93 2.67 19.83
CA PHE A 93 10.53 1.40 20.25
C PHE A 93 11.96 1.65 20.71
N PRO A 94 12.17 2.28 21.90
CA PRO A 94 13.51 2.72 22.34
C PRO A 94 14.58 1.62 22.32
N GLY A 95 14.22 0.37 22.61
CA GLY A 95 15.11 -0.77 22.54
C GLY A 95 15.59 -1.11 21.10
N MET A 96 14.90 -0.58 20.08
CA MET A 96 15.25 -0.75 18.66
C MET A 96 16.07 0.43 18.10
N LYS A 97 16.39 1.46 18.91
CA LYS A 97 17.06 2.69 18.45
C LYS A 97 18.32 2.43 17.62
N ASN A 98 19.12 1.46 18.03
CA ASN A 98 20.38 1.12 17.39
C ASN A 98 20.30 -0.18 16.56
N ALA A 99 19.10 -0.66 16.27
CA ALA A 99 18.89 -1.88 15.52
C ALA A 99 19.55 -1.80 14.12
N PRO A 100 20.26 -2.83 13.67
CA PRO A 100 20.84 -2.85 12.33
C PRO A 100 19.72 -2.88 11.28
N LEU A 101 19.91 -2.13 10.19
CA LEU A 101 19.07 -2.26 9.01
C LEU A 101 19.45 -3.56 8.31
N LEU A 102 18.53 -4.49 8.18
CA LEU A 102 18.74 -5.77 7.50
C LEU A 102 18.37 -5.67 6.03
N GLU A 103 17.27 -4.97 5.73
CA GLU A 103 16.75 -4.84 4.39
C GLU A 103 15.99 -3.52 4.23
N ALA A 104 16.06 -2.95 3.03
CA ALA A 104 15.21 -1.85 2.59
C ALA A 104 14.71 -2.12 1.18
N ARG A 105 13.44 -1.82 0.91
CA ARG A 105 12.83 -2.00 -0.40
C ARG A 105 12.04 -0.78 -0.82
N VAL A 106 12.07 -0.51 -2.12
CA VAL A 106 11.12 0.39 -2.76
C VAL A 106 9.93 -0.43 -3.26
N CYS A 107 8.76 -0.12 -2.74
CA CYS A 107 7.47 -0.61 -3.16
C CYS A 107 6.73 0.46 -3.96
N GLN A 108 5.56 0.13 -4.46
CA GLN A 108 4.66 1.08 -5.09
C GLN A 108 3.23 0.82 -4.64
N TYR A 109 2.45 1.90 -4.51
CA TYR A 109 1.01 1.80 -4.37
C TYR A 109 0.34 2.19 -5.67
N GLU A 110 -0.72 1.49 -6.01
CA GLU A 110 -1.63 1.77 -7.10
C GLU A 110 -2.81 2.54 -6.52
N ASN A 111 -2.66 3.86 -6.38
CA ASN A 111 -3.68 4.66 -5.74
C ASN A 111 -4.77 5.06 -6.74
N SER A 112 -6.02 4.79 -6.41
CA SER A 112 -7.14 5.47 -7.03
C SER A 112 -7.27 6.89 -6.46
N LEU A 113 -8.00 7.78 -7.15
CA LEU A 113 -8.16 9.18 -6.71
C LEU A 113 -8.82 9.30 -5.35
N ASP A 114 -9.77 8.41 -5.05
CA ASP A 114 -10.55 8.40 -3.82
C ASP A 114 -10.12 7.33 -2.80
N GLY A 115 -9.10 6.53 -3.14
CA GLY A 115 -8.58 5.46 -2.29
C GLY A 115 -9.41 4.16 -2.31
N ASN A 116 -10.53 4.12 -3.03
CA ASN A 116 -11.37 2.93 -3.14
C ASN A 116 -11.02 2.09 -4.37
N TYR A 117 -11.35 0.80 -4.33
CA TYR A 117 -11.14 -0.10 -5.47
C TYR A 117 -11.92 0.36 -6.71
N ILE A 118 -11.41 -0.05 -7.86
CA ILE A 118 -12.07 0.05 -9.14
C ILE A 118 -12.44 -1.37 -9.56
N VAL A 119 -13.72 -1.62 -9.80
CA VAL A 119 -14.21 -2.88 -10.38
C VAL A 119 -15.24 -2.51 -11.42
N ASP A 120 -14.86 -2.53 -12.70
CA ASP A 120 -15.73 -2.09 -13.79
C ASP A 120 -15.38 -2.79 -15.11
N ARG A 121 -16.27 -2.68 -16.07
CA ARG A 121 -15.95 -3.04 -17.47
C ARG A 121 -15.05 -1.99 -18.09
N HIS A 122 -14.16 -2.41 -18.96
CA HIS A 122 -13.34 -1.47 -19.71
C HIS A 122 -14.23 -0.67 -20.68
N PRO A 123 -14.15 0.69 -20.69
CA PRO A 123 -15.10 1.52 -21.44
C PRO A 123 -15.05 1.33 -22.96
N ASN A 124 -13.91 0.87 -23.51
CA ASN A 124 -13.67 0.77 -24.94
C ASN A 124 -13.23 -0.65 -25.37
N ALA A 125 -13.49 -1.67 -24.56
CA ALA A 125 -13.12 -3.04 -24.90
C ALA A 125 -14.15 -4.03 -24.33
N GLU A 126 -14.79 -4.78 -25.22
CA GLU A 126 -15.72 -5.85 -24.84
C GLU A 126 -14.99 -6.95 -24.08
N ASN A 127 -15.71 -7.59 -23.16
CA ASN A 127 -15.20 -8.71 -22.35
C ASN A 127 -13.92 -8.43 -21.57
N VAL A 128 -13.58 -7.17 -21.33
CA VAL A 128 -12.44 -6.75 -20.50
C VAL A 128 -12.96 -6.10 -19.23
N TRP A 129 -12.50 -6.63 -18.09
CA TRP A 129 -12.78 -6.10 -16.78
C TRP A 129 -11.52 -5.45 -16.20
N VAL A 130 -11.73 -4.42 -15.42
CA VAL A 130 -10.70 -3.71 -14.67
C VAL A 130 -10.93 -3.97 -13.19
N LEU A 131 -9.91 -4.49 -12.53
CA LEU A 131 -9.82 -4.61 -11.07
C LEU A 131 -8.51 -3.94 -10.64
N GLY A 132 -8.61 -2.87 -9.86
CA GLY A 132 -7.42 -2.11 -9.45
C GLY A 132 -7.72 -1.11 -8.33
N GLY A 133 -6.78 -0.18 -8.12
CA GLY A 133 -6.93 0.86 -7.11
C GLY A 133 -6.78 0.34 -5.68
N GLY A 134 -5.94 -0.67 -5.45
CA GLY A 134 -5.69 -1.26 -4.14
C GLY A 134 -5.13 -0.30 -3.09
N SER A 135 -4.59 0.84 -3.50
CA SER A 135 -4.20 2.00 -2.67
C SER A 135 -3.39 1.64 -1.41
N GLY A 136 -2.55 0.58 -1.50
CA GLY A 136 -1.71 0.10 -0.42
C GLY A 136 -2.36 -0.95 0.51
N HIS A 137 -3.67 -1.16 0.46
CA HIS A 137 -4.39 -2.07 1.37
C HIS A 137 -5.11 -3.24 0.69
N GLY A 138 -4.82 -3.52 -0.58
CA GLY A 138 -5.52 -4.51 -1.38
C GLY A 138 -5.29 -5.97 -0.99
N PHE A 139 -4.10 -6.32 -0.54
CA PHE A 139 -3.69 -7.72 -0.36
C PHE A 139 -4.63 -8.52 0.55
N LYS A 140 -4.98 -7.99 1.72
CA LYS A 140 -5.84 -8.67 2.71
C LYS A 140 -7.28 -8.91 2.21
N LEU A 141 -7.72 -8.17 1.20
CA LEU A 141 -9.08 -8.26 0.65
C LEU A 141 -9.15 -9.12 -0.62
N GLY A 142 -8.01 -9.65 -1.07
CA GLY A 142 -7.90 -10.44 -2.30
C GLY A 142 -8.96 -11.53 -2.47
N PRO A 143 -9.20 -12.41 -1.48
CA PRO A 143 -10.23 -13.46 -1.60
C PRO A 143 -11.64 -12.89 -1.81
N GLY A 144 -12.04 -11.89 -1.01
CA GLY A 144 -13.35 -11.26 -1.15
C GLY A 144 -13.52 -10.47 -2.46
N LEU A 145 -12.46 -9.78 -2.90
CA LEU A 145 -12.46 -9.10 -4.21
C LEU A 145 -12.50 -10.10 -5.36
N GLY A 146 -11.82 -11.23 -5.22
CA GLY A 146 -11.85 -12.31 -6.20
C GLY A 146 -13.27 -12.87 -6.40
N GLU A 147 -13.98 -13.16 -5.33
CA GLU A 147 -15.37 -13.60 -5.36
C GLU A 147 -16.27 -12.49 -5.94
N PHE A 148 -16.09 -11.26 -5.48
CA PHE A 148 -16.84 -10.10 -5.95
C PHE A 148 -16.74 -9.87 -7.45
N ILE A 149 -15.54 -9.98 -8.04
CA ILE A 149 -15.32 -9.82 -9.50
C ILE A 149 -15.83 -11.04 -10.27
N ALA A 150 -15.63 -12.26 -9.74
CA ALA A 150 -16.09 -13.48 -10.39
C ALA A 150 -17.61 -13.50 -10.61
N ASP A 151 -18.37 -13.03 -9.63
CA ASP A 151 -19.83 -12.91 -9.76
C ASP A 151 -20.24 -11.97 -10.90
N ARG A 152 -19.49 -10.88 -11.09
CA ARG A 152 -19.78 -9.89 -12.15
C ARG A 152 -19.34 -10.36 -13.52
N VAL A 153 -18.17 -10.97 -13.60
CA VAL A 153 -17.68 -11.57 -14.86
C VAL A 153 -18.61 -12.68 -15.36
N SER A 154 -19.19 -13.45 -14.42
CA SER A 154 -20.19 -14.50 -14.75
C SER A 154 -21.59 -13.94 -14.99
N GLU A 155 -21.76 -12.63 -15.07
CA GLU A 155 -23.06 -11.96 -15.32
C GLU A 155 -24.13 -12.20 -14.26
N LYS A 156 -23.73 -12.64 -13.06
CA LYS A 156 -24.65 -12.84 -11.94
C LYS A 156 -25.06 -11.53 -11.27
N LYS A 157 -24.23 -10.49 -11.38
CA LYS A 157 -24.45 -9.18 -10.76
C LYS A 157 -23.94 -8.05 -11.66
N ASP A 158 -24.60 -6.92 -11.60
CA ASP A 158 -24.18 -5.70 -12.29
C ASP A 158 -22.96 -5.05 -11.64
N VAL A 159 -22.35 -4.09 -12.35
CA VAL A 159 -21.29 -3.22 -11.80
C VAL A 159 -21.86 -2.42 -10.63
N ASP A 160 -21.19 -2.45 -9.49
CA ASP A 160 -21.56 -1.63 -8.35
C ASP A 160 -21.13 -0.18 -8.59
N PRO A 161 -22.03 0.80 -8.56
CA PRO A 161 -21.70 2.21 -8.78
C PRO A 161 -20.60 2.74 -7.86
N PHE A 162 -20.46 2.19 -6.65
CA PHE A 162 -19.42 2.57 -5.70
C PHE A 162 -18.01 2.23 -6.21
N PHE A 163 -17.87 1.18 -7.01
CA PHE A 163 -16.59 0.74 -7.58
C PHE A 163 -16.42 1.10 -9.06
N ALA A 164 -17.47 1.69 -9.68
CA ALA A 164 -17.47 2.02 -11.10
C ALA A 164 -16.50 3.16 -11.46
N LEU A 165 -15.94 3.12 -12.66
CA LEU A 165 -15.11 4.20 -13.21
C LEU A 165 -15.89 5.51 -13.36
N SER A 166 -17.19 5.43 -13.62
CA SER A 166 -18.06 6.59 -13.78
C SER A 166 -18.12 7.50 -12.55
N ARG A 167 -17.76 7.01 -11.36
CA ARG A 167 -17.72 7.83 -10.14
C ARG A 167 -16.67 8.94 -10.18
N PHE A 168 -15.68 8.83 -11.08
CA PHE A 168 -14.65 9.84 -11.26
C PHE A 168 -15.00 10.94 -12.26
N ASN A 169 -16.15 10.85 -12.94
CA ASN A 169 -16.60 11.84 -13.92
C ASN A 169 -17.03 13.17 -13.28
N ASN A 170 -17.29 13.20 -11.97
CA ASN A 170 -17.71 14.38 -11.23
C ASN A 170 -16.62 14.78 -10.25
N ASP A 171 -15.68 15.65 -10.66
CA ASP A 171 -14.65 16.31 -9.81
C ASP A 171 -14.25 15.53 -8.54
N ALA A 172 -13.89 14.27 -8.69
CA ALA A 172 -13.49 13.42 -7.58
C ALA A 172 -12.21 14.02 -6.97
N LYS A 173 -12.37 14.69 -5.84
CA LYS A 173 -11.23 15.22 -5.08
C LYS A 173 -10.29 14.08 -4.74
N LYS A 174 -9.01 14.26 -5.05
CA LYS A 174 -7.97 13.34 -4.61
C LYS A 174 -8.08 13.16 -3.10
N LYS A 175 -8.50 11.99 -2.67
CA LYS A 175 -8.46 11.60 -1.26
C LYS A 175 -7.16 10.85 -1.02
N THR A 176 -6.41 11.25 -0.02
CA THR A 176 -5.38 10.39 0.54
C THR A 176 -6.03 9.51 1.59
N GLN A 177 -5.44 8.38 1.89
CA GLN A 177 -5.88 7.51 3.00
C GLN A 177 -5.96 8.26 4.33
N PHE A 178 -5.28 9.43 4.42
CA PHE A 178 -5.16 10.32 5.58
C PHE A 178 -5.31 11.78 5.17
N ASN A 179 -6.38 12.14 4.47
CA ASN A 179 -6.81 13.51 4.42
C ASN A 179 -7.52 13.81 5.75
N GLN A 180 -6.79 14.38 6.66
CA GLN A 180 -7.35 15.18 7.72
C GLN A 180 -7.72 16.55 7.16
#